data_8cd44262a7804040596cf7b21b475da7
#
_entry.id   8cd44262a7804040596cf7b21b475da7
#
_cell.length_a   1.000
_cell.length_b   1.000
_cell.length_c   1.000
_cell.angle_alpha   90.00
_cell.angle_beta   90.00
_cell.angle_gamma   90.00
#
_symmetry.space_group_name_H-M   'P 1'
#
loop_
_entity.id
_entity.type
_entity.pdbx_description
1 polymer ?
#
loop_
_entity_poly.entity_id
_entity_poly.type
_entity_poly.pdbx_seq_one_letter_code
_entity_poly.pdbx_strand_id
1 'polypeptide(L)'
;FMLKTTGPDDSCIFLKDGLCSIYEARPRTCRLYPFSVGPGERGRDFEYCLCFDHNQQYHFNGGKVSVKDWFYRNFPRMEKEYLKQEYAAITEIGKRMRSISPELCKQMTFQVLFYRYYNFDLDQPFLEQYAQNTRLLLEKLRQFEVER
;
A
#
# COMPACT_ATOMS: atom_id res chain seq x y z
N PHE A 1 3.31 3.81 6.75
CA PHE A 1 4.47 3.05 7.21
C PHE A 1 5.58 3.18 6.17
N MET A 2 6.81 3.41 6.63
CA MET A 2 8.01 3.48 5.78
C MET A 2 9.03 2.47 6.28
N LEU A 3 9.82 1.91 5.36
CA LEU A 3 10.96 1.09 5.76
C LEU A 3 11.97 1.98 6.49
N LYS A 4 12.52 1.47 7.58
CA LYS A 4 13.57 2.16 8.32
C LYS A 4 14.84 2.22 7.47
N THR A 5 15.47 3.36 7.46
CA THR A 5 16.79 3.58 6.84
C THR A 5 17.88 3.74 7.89
N THR A 6 19.13 3.65 7.49
CA THR A 6 20.28 3.77 8.37
C THR A 6 21.44 4.47 7.67
N GLY A 7 22.29 5.11 8.45
CA GLY A 7 23.47 5.83 7.95
C GLY A 7 23.17 7.17 7.28
N PRO A 8 24.22 7.91 6.87
CA PRO A 8 24.09 9.24 6.26
C PRO A 8 23.46 9.20 4.86
N ASP A 9 23.50 8.05 4.19
CA ASP A 9 22.99 7.86 2.83
C ASP A 9 21.55 7.30 2.79
N ASP A 10 20.87 7.28 3.94
CA ASP A 10 19.52 6.70 4.07
C ASP A 10 19.39 5.29 3.49
N SER A 11 20.42 4.47 3.65
CA SER A 11 20.44 3.11 3.14
C SER A 11 19.39 2.22 3.83
N CYS A 12 18.82 1.29 3.09
CA CYS A 12 17.87 0.32 3.62
C CYS A 12 18.50 -0.56 4.70
N ILE A 13 17.81 -0.74 5.85
CA ILE A 13 18.32 -1.59 6.96
C ILE A 13 18.56 -3.06 6.56
N PHE A 14 17.92 -3.52 5.48
CA PHE A 14 18.08 -4.87 4.95
C PHE A 14 19.23 -4.99 3.92
N LEU A 15 19.92 -3.89 3.61
CA LEU A 15 21.08 -3.92 2.72
C LEU A 15 22.31 -4.38 3.51
N LYS A 16 22.91 -5.51 3.10
CA LYS A 16 24.14 -6.07 3.66
C LYS A 16 25.10 -6.40 2.53
N ASP A 17 26.30 -5.88 2.58
CA ASP A 17 27.34 -6.12 1.57
C ASP A 17 26.86 -5.88 0.13
N GLY A 18 26.05 -4.83 -0.08
CA GLY A 18 25.48 -4.48 -1.38
C GLY A 18 24.28 -5.35 -1.83
N LEU A 19 23.85 -6.31 -1.01
CA LEU A 19 22.76 -7.23 -1.32
C LEU A 19 21.61 -7.10 -0.33
N CYS A 20 20.38 -7.35 -0.81
CA CYS A 20 19.19 -7.37 0.03
C CYS A 20 19.12 -8.67 0.83
N SER A 21 19.21 -8.58 2.17
CA SER A 21 19.16 -9.76 3.06
C SER A 21 17.78 -10.43 3.15
N ILE A 22 16.74 -9.77 2.66
CA ILE A 22 15.36 -10.30 2.59
C ILE A 22 14.86 -10.40 1.15
N TYR A 23 15.73 -10.74 0.20
CA TYR A 23 15.42 -10.66 -1.23
C TYR A 23 14.11 -11.38 -1.61
N GLU A 24 13.89 -12.59 -1.10
CA GLU A 24 12.69 -13.39 -1.37
C GLU A 24 11.43 -12.83 -0.68
N ALA A 25 11.60 -12.15 0.45
CA ALA A 25 10.53 -11.55 1.24
C ALA A 25 10.38 -10.04 1.02
N ARG A 26 10.91 -9.51 -0.08
CA ARG A 26 10.87 -8.07 -0.38
C ARG A 26 9.44 -7.53 -0.39
N PRO A 27 9.20 -6.37 0.22
CA PRO A 27 7.93 -5.64 0.06
C PRO A 27 7.61 -5.38 -1.41
N ARG A 28 6.32 -5.24 -1.73
CA ARG A 28 5.84 -4.97 -3.09
C ARG A 28 6.59 -3.81 -3.75
N THR A 29 6.78 -2.71 -3.06
CA THR A 29 7.50 -1.53 -3.58
C THR A 29 8.90 -1.88 -4.08
N CYS A 30 9.64 -2.71 -3.33
CA CYS A 30 10.97 -3.16 -3.75
C CYS A 30 10.92 -4.15 -4.93
N ARG A 31 9.90 -5.02 -4.98
CA ARG A 31 9.75 -5.99 -6.07
C ARG A 31 9.33 -5.36 -7.39
N LEU A 32 8.50 -4.32 -7.32
CA LEU A 32 8.01 -3.63 -8.51
C LEU A 32 9.01 -2.62 -9.09
N TYR A 33 9.98 -2.14 -8.30
CA TYR A 33 10.94 -1.16 -8.80
C TYR A 33 11.56 -1.57 -10.14
N PRO A 34 11.69 -0.69 -11.13
CA PRO A 34 11.47 0.75 -11.11
C PRO A 34 10.03 1.20 -11.32
N PHE A 35 9.07 0.29 -11.30
CA PHE A 35 7.67 0.62 -11.39
C PHE A 35 7.05 0.74 -10.00
N SER A 36 5.96 1.48 -9.91
CA SER A 36 5.08 1.54 -8.77
C SER A 36 3.63 1.42 -9.22
N VAL A 37 2.72 1.27 -8.28
CA VAL A 37 1.28 1.31 -8.53
C VAL A 37 0.67 2.41 -7.68
N GLY A 38 -0.13 3.24 -8.32
CA GLY A 38 -0.91 4.31 -7.70
C GLY A 38 -2.41 4.08 -7.85
N PRO A 39 -3.24 4.87 -7.14
CA PRO A 39 -4.69 4.84 -7.35
C PRO A 39 -5.00 5.32 -8.76
N GLY A 40 -5.84 4.56 -9.48
CA GLY A 40 -6.35 4.94 -10.77
C GLY A 40 -7.34 6.11 -10.70
N GLU A 41 -7.83 6.55 -11.84
CA GLU A 41 -8.75 7.68 -11.93
C GLU A 41 -9.96 7.50 -11.01
N ARG A 42 -10.19 8.48 -10.13
CA ARG A 42 -11.27 8.48 -9.13
C ARG A 42 -11.26 7.30 -8.16
N GLY A 43 -10.09 6.67 -7.93
CA GLY A 43 -9.94 5.55 -7.02
C GLY A 43 -10.60 4.25 -7.48
N ARG A 44 -10.95 4.11 -8.76
CA ARG A 44 -11.66 2.92 -9.27
C ARG A 44 -10.75 1.84 -9.77
N ASP A 45 -9.57 1.83 -9.67
CA ASP A 45 -8.60 0.80 -10.03
C ASP A 45 -7.22 1.32 -9.63
N PHE A 46 -6.20 0.81 -10.24
CA PHE A 46 -4.83 1.28 -10.05
C PHE A 46 -4.20 1.59 -11.40
N GLU A 47 -3.22 2.46 -11.38
CA GLU A 47 -2.39 2.77 -12.53
C GLU A 47 -0.92 2.43 -12.27
N TYR A 48 -0.19 2.16 -13.33
CA TYR A 48 1.24 1.90 -13.27
C TYR A 48 2.02 3.18 -13.47
N CYS A 49 2.96 3.43 -12.57
CA CYS A 49 3.86 4.59 -12.63
C CYS A 49 5.29 4.11 -12.79
N LEU A 50 6.08 4.81 -13.60
CA LEU A 50 7.52 4.59 -13.70
C LEU A 50 8.24 5.59 -12.79
N CYS A 51 9.18 5.10 -12.00
CA CYS A 51 10.07 5.95 -11.23
C CYS A 51 11.13 6.56 -12.17
N PHE A 52 11.17 7.88 -12.25
CA PHE A 52 12.15 8.65 -13.04
C PHE A 52 13.25 9.23 -12.16
N ASP A 53 13.78 8.46 -11.25
CA ASP A 53 14.92 8.90 -10.45
C ASP A 53 16.19 8.92 -11.32
N HIS A 54 16.59 10.13 -11.72
CA HIS A 54 17.73 10.36 -12.61
C HIS A 54 19.09 9.98 -12.02
N ASN A 55 19.17 9.77 -10.70
CA ASN A 55 20.41 9.42 -10.03
C ASN A 55 20.72 7.91 -10.11
N GLN A 56 19.86 7.13 -10.76
CA GLN A 56 19.98 5.67 -10.78
C GLN A 56 20.19 5.12 -12.20
N GLN A 57 21.11 5.70 -12.96
CA GLN A 57 21.44 5.27 -14.33
C GLN A 57 21.80 3.79 -14.45
N TYR A 58 22.35 3.19 -13.42
CA TYR A 58 22.71 1.76 -13.40
C TYR A 58 21.51 0.81 -13.47
N HIS A 59 20.30 1.26 -13.15
CA HIS A 59 19.09 0.45 -13.30
C HIS A 59 18.65 0.28 -14.76
N PHE A 60 19.19 1.09 -15.67
CA PHE A 60 18.83 1.10 -17.07
C PHE A 60 20.00 0.70 -17.98
N ASN A 61 20.76 -0.29 -17.56
CA ASN A 61 22.01 -0.75 -18.17
C ASN A 61 21.88 -1.29 -19.62
N GLY A 62 21.16 -0.57 -20.48
CA GLY A 62 20.93 -0.89 -21.89
C GLY A 62 20.00 -2.07 -22.16
N GLY A 63 19.56 -2.77 -21.11
CA GLY A 63 18.64 -3.89 -21.22
C GLY A 63 17.19 -3.41 -21.50
N LYS A 64 16.49 -4.14 -22.37
CA LYS A 64 15.04 -3.95 -22.56
C LYS A 64 14.28 -4.92 -21.69
N VAL A 65 13.35 -4.41 -20.88
CA VAL A 65 12.45 -5.22 -20.07
C VAL A 65 11.03 -5.06 -20.57
N SER A 66 10.36 -6.18 -20.85
CA SER A 66 8.94 -6.16 -21.13
C SER A 66 8.17 -5.77 -19.87
N VAL A 67 7.44 -4.67 -19.90
CA VAL A 67 6.60 -4.19 -18.79
C VAL A 67 5.60 -5.28 -18.37
N LYS A 68 4.97 -5.95 -19.36
CA LYS A 68 4.01 -7.03 -19.11
C LYS A 68 4.65 -8.19 -18.33
N ASP A 69 5.85 -8.62 -18.74
CA ASP A 69 6.55 -9.75 -18.09
C ASP A 69 7.07 -9.35 -16.71
N TRP A 70 7.48 -8.08 -16.54
CA TRP A 70 7.87 -7.56 -15.24
C TRP A 70 6.73 -7.61 -14.24
N PHE A 71 5.56 -7.09 -14.59
CA PHE A 71 4.38 -7.12 -13.73
C PHE A 71 3.86 -8.54 -13.52
N TYR A 72 3.91 -9.41 -14.50
CA TYR A 72 3.52 -10.80 -14.35
C TYR A 72 4.34 -11.51 -13.26
N ARG A 73 5.65 -11.29 -13.22
CA ARG A 73 6.56 -11.91 -12.24
C ARG A 73 6.51 -11.27 -10.85
N ASN A 74 6.35 -9.95 -10.79
CA ASN A 74 6.54 -9.19 -9.54
C ASN A 74 5.25 -8.70 -8.91
N PHE A 75 4.09 -8.90 -9.57
CA PHE A 75 2.80 -8.39 -9.10
C PHE A 75 1.73 -9.50 -9.19
N PRO A 76 1.66 -10.39 -8.18
CA PRO A 76 0.73 -11.49 -8.13
C PRO A 76 -0.74 -11.04 -8.18
N ARG A 77 -1.62 -11.94 -8.64
CA ARG A 77 -3.06 -11.66 -8.74
C ARG A 77 -3.66 -11.23 -7.40
N MET A 78 -3.27 -11.89 -6.32
CA MET A 78 -3.75 -11.55 -4.97
C MET A 78 -3.43 -10.09 -4.57
N GLU A 79 -2.24 -9.60 -4.92
CA GLU A 79 -1.88 -8.21 -4.65
C GLU A 79 -2.67 -7.21 -5.50
N LYS A 80 -3.03 -7.59 -6.74
CA LYS A 80 -3.91 -6.77 -7.59
C LYS A 80 -5.30 -6.65 -6.99
N GLU A 81 -5.87 -7.76 -6.53
CA GLU A 81 -7.18 -7.76 -5.87
C GLU A 81 -7.14 -6.95 -4.56
N TYR A 82 -6.07 -7.11 -3.77
CA TYR A 82 -5.88 -6.28 -2.58
C TYR A 82 -5.86 -4.78 -2.92
N LEU A 83 -5.08 -4.35 -3.92
CA LEU A 83 -4.98 -2.93 -4.27
C LEU A 83 -6.30 -2.34 -4.75
N LYS A 84 -7.10 -3.10 -5.50
CA LYS A 84 -8.44 -2.67 -5.89
C LYS A 84 -9.32 -2.40 -4.67
N GLN A 85 -9.33 -3.34 -3.73
CA GLN A 85 -10.06 -3.17 -2.47
C GLN A 85 -9.49 -2.02 -1.63
N GLU A 86 -8.16 -1.90 -1.56
CA GLU A 86 -7.45 -0.86 -0.82
C GLU A 86 -7.81 0.54 -1.31
N TYR A 87 -7.73 0.80 -2.62
CA TYR A 87 -8.01 2.13 -3.15
C TYR A 87 -9.49 2.50 -3.04
N ALA A 88 -10.39 1.53 -3.22
CA ALA A 88 -11.81 1.74 -2.97
C ALA A 88 -12.08 2.07 -1.49
N ALA A 89 -11.46 1.31 -0.59
CA ALA A 89 -11.58 1.51 0.86
C ALA A 89 -11.03 2.88 1.30
N ILE A 90 -9.83 3.28 0.84
CA ILE A 90 -9.24 4.59 1.15
C ILE A 90 -10.16 5.73 0.72
N THR A 91 -10.73 5.64 -0.47
CA THR A 91 -11.63 6.66 -1.00
C THR A 91 -12.86 6.81 -0.11
N GLU A 92 -13.49 5.71 0.27
CA GLU A 92 -14.69 5.73 1.10
C GLU A 92 -14.39 6.13 2.56
N ILE A 93 -13.31 5.61 3.16
CA ILE A 93 -12.85 6.01 4.49
C ILE A 93 -12.55 7.51 4.53
N GLY A 94 -11.82 8.03 3.54
CA GLY A 94 -11.49 9.45 3.45
C GLY A 94 -12.73 10.34 3.31
N LYS A 95 -13.75 9.89 2.58
CA LYS A 95 -15.04 10.58 2.47
C LYS A 95 -15.74 10.68 3.84
N ARG A 96 -15.84 9.55 4.56
CA ARG A 96 -16.49 9.51 5.89
C ARG A 96 -15.71 10.29 6.93
N MET A 97 -14.39 10.16 6.96
CA MET A 97 -13.55 10.92 7.89
C MET A 97 -13.71 12.43 7.75
N ARG A 98 -13.97 12.94 6.53
CA ARG A 98 -14.27 14.37 6.32
C ARG A 98 -15.65 14.82 6.84
N SER A 99 -16.54 13.88 7.12
CA SER A 99 -17.88 14.13 7.68
C SER A 99 -17.94 13.98 9.22
N ILE A 100 -16.82 13.64 9.85
CA ILE A 100 -16.69 13.48 11.31
C ILE A 100 -16.13 14.78 11.91
N SER A 101 -16.56 15.12 13.12
CA SER A 101 -16.05 16.33 13.80
C SER A 101 -14.55 16.21 14.11
N PRO A 102 -13.78 17.31 14.14
CA PRO A 102 -12.34 17.29 14.41
C PRO A 102 -11.98 16.62 15.75
N GLU A 103 -12.83 16.75 16.77
CA GLU A 103 -12.63 16.19 18.10
C GLU A 103 -12.63 14.67 18.06
N LEU A 104 -13.55 14.09 17.29
CA LEU A 104 -13.66 12.63 17.13
C LEU A 104 -12.67 12.07 16.11
N CYS A 105 -12.15 12.91 15.22
CA CYS A 105 -11.27 12.48 14.14
C CYS A 105 -10.02 11.75 14.67
N LYS A 106 -9.44 12.20 15.79
CA LYS A 106 -8.29 11.55 16.43
C LYS A 106 -8.63 10.12 16.90
N GLN A 107 -9.79 9.94 17.54
CA GLN A 107 -10.24 8.62 18.00
C GLN A 107 -10.50 7.69 16.83
N MET A 108 -11.15 8.20 15.78
CA MET A 108 -11.43 7.43 14.57
C MET A 108 -10.13 7.06 13.81
N THR A 109 -9.09 7.86 13.88
CA THR A 109 -7.77 7.52 13.32
C THR A 109 -7.22 6.24 13.95
N PHE A 110 -7.34 6.04 15.24
CA PHE A 110 -6.95 4.78 15.89
C PHE A 110 -7.77 3.60 15.39
N GLN A 111 -9.08 3.77 15.19
CA GLN A 111 -9.91 2.72 14.60
C GLN A 111 -9.49 2.38 13.18
N VAL A 112 -9.19 3.40 12.37
CA VAL A 112 -8.66 3.20 11.01
C VAL A 112 -7.37 2.40 11.05
N LEU A 113 -6.40 2.78 11.89
CA LEU A 113 -5.14 2.05 12.04
C LEU A 113 -5.37 0.61 12.50
N PHE A 114 -6.22 0.41 13.51
CA PHE A 114 -6.50 -0.92 14.06
C PHE A 114 -7.07 -1.86 12.99
N TYR A 115 -8.17 -1.49 12.34
CA TYR A 115 -8.83 -2.37 11.36
C TYR A 115 -8.03 -2.56 10.07
N ARG A 116 -7.16 -1.64 9.73
CA ARG A 116 -6.39 -1.72 8.48
C ARG A 116 -5.04 -2.42 8.62
N TYR A 117 -4.46 -2.46 9.82
CA TYR A 117 -3.08 -2.91 9.99
C TYR A 117 -2.85 -3.88 11.14
N TYR A 118 -3.74 -3.95 12.11
CA TYR A 118 -3.52 -4.75 13.33
C TYR A 118 -4.54 -5.85 13.56
N ASN A 119 -5.75 -5.73 13.08
CA ASN A 119 -6.82 -6.69 13.31
C ASN A 119 -6.79 -7.83 12.29
N PHE A 120 -5.68 -8.58 12.27
CA PHE A 120 -5.48 -9.70 11.35
C PHE A 120 -4.95 -10.91 12.11
N ASP A 121 -5.52 -12.06 11.80
CA ASP A 121 -5.02 -13.38 12.18
C ASP A 121 -4.10 -13.87 11.04
N LEU A 122 -2.84 -14.18 11.36
CA LEU A 122 -1.85 -14.59 10.36
C LEU A 122 -2.14 -15.99 9.80
N ASP A 123 -2.94 -16.80 10.48
CA ASP A 123 -3.31 -18.15 10.08
C ASP A 123 -4.58 -18.19 9.20
N GLN A 124 -5.18 -17.03 8.95
CA GLN A 124 -6.40 -16.92 8.14
C GLN A 124 -6.16 -16.18 6.80
N PRO A 125 -6.99 -16.42 5.77
CA PRO A 125 -6.87 -15.75 4.48
C PRO A 125 -6.95 -14.23 4.60
N PHE A 126 -5.92 -13.54 4.11
CA PHE A 126 -5.78 -12.09 4.28
C PHE A 126 -6.90 -11.28 3.63
N LEU A 127 -7.25 -11.58 2.37
CA LEU A 127 -8.22 -10.75 1.61
C LEU A 127 -9.63 -10.76 2.21
N GLU A 128 -10.04 -11.91 2.75
CA GLU A 128 -11.33 -12.05 3.41
C GLU A 128 -11.39 -11.22 4.69
N GLN A 129 -10.35 -11.31 5.51
CA GLN A 129 -10.23 -10.48 6.71
C GLN A 129 -10.16 -9.00 6.38
N TYR A 130 -9.42 -8.63 5.33
CA TYR A 130 -9.32 -7.25 4.88
C TYR A 130 -10.68 -6.68 4.48
N ALA A 131 -11.46 -7.43 3.71
CA ALA A 131 -12.82 -7.04 3.32
C ALA A 131 -13.75 -6.90 4.53
N GLN A 132 -13.70 -7.85 5.47
CA GLN A 132 -14.47 -7.81 6.72
C GLN A 132 -14.10 -6.62 7.59
N ASN A 133 -12.81 -6.40 7.82
CA ASN A 133 -12.29 -5.28 8.61
C ASN A 133 -12.67 -3.93 7.99
N THR A 134 -12.60 -3.81 6.67
CA THR A 134 -13.04 -2.60 5.96
C THR A 134 -14.52 -2.34 6.19
N ARG A 135 -15.38 -3.35 6.09
CA ARG A 135 -16.82 -3.23 6.35
C ARG A 135 -17.08 -2.76 7.77
N LEU A 136 -16.48 -3.42 8.77
CA LEU A 136 -16.65 -3.06 10.18
C LEU A 136 -16.19 -1.64 10.48
N LEU A 137 -15.08 -1.22 9.89
CA LEU A 137 -14.59 0.16 10.01
C LEU A 137 -15.58 1.16 9.42
N LEU A 138 -16.09 0.91 8.21
CA LEU A 138 -17.04 1.82 7.55
C LEU A 138 -18.37 1.91 8.30
N GLU A 139 -18.85 0.82 8.90
CA GLU A 139 -20.02 0.80 9.78
C GLU A 139 -19.78 1.65 11.04
N LYS A 140 -18.61 1.52 11.68
CA LYS A 140 -18.24 2.39 12.80
C LYS A 140 -18.18 3.86 12.43
N LEU A 141 -17.50 4.21 11.34
CA LEU A 141 -17.39 5.59 10.90
C LEU A 141 -18.76 6.23 10.63
N ARG A 142 -19.70 5.46 10.05
CA ARG A 142 -21.07 5.93 9.77
C ARG A 142 -21.82 6.39 11.03
N GLN A 143 -21.57 5.77 12.20
CA GLN A 143 -22.22 6.13 13.45
C GLN A 143 -21.84 7.52 13.97
N PHE A 144 -20.76 8.10 13.47
CA PHE A 144 -20.21 9.38 13.90
C PHE A 144 -20.29 10.47 12.80
N GLU A 145 -20.94 10.18 11.68
CA GLU A 145 -21.18 11.18 10.65
C GLU A 145 -22.18 12.22 11.19
N VAL A 146 -21.81 13.49 11.08
CA VAL A 146 -22.72 14.60 11.40
C VAL A 146 -23.71 14.73 10.23
N GLU A 147 -25.00 14.63 10.52
CA GLU A 147 -26.03 14.97 9.55
C GLU A 147 -25.86 16.44 9.15
N ARG A 148 -25.68 16.67 7.85
CA ARG A 148 -25.57 18.01 7.27
C ARG A 148 -26.90 18.48 6.75
#